data_3f24f5fb26d9d5a2ce35a5416330bd73
#
_entry.id   3f24f5fb26d9d5a2ce35a5416330bd73
#
_cell.length_a   1.000
_cell.length_b   1.000
_cell.length_c   1.000
_cell.angle_alpha   90.00
_cell.angle_beta   90.00
_cell.angle_gamma   90.00
#
_symmetry.space_group_name_H-M   'P 1'
#
loop_
_entity.id
_entity.type
_entity.pdbx_description
1 polymer ?
#
loop_
_entity_poly.entity_id
_entity_poly.type
_entity_poly.pdbx_seq_one_letter_code
_entity_poly.pdbx_strand_id
1 'polypeptide(L)' 'MNVVQPGLTITPAFEGTLPEVFMNAMIEKTAMKRLGMPEDIAGAVALLCSDDARWINGQIILVNGGCFG' A
#
# COMPACT_ATOMS: atom_id res chain seq x y z
N MET A 1 -8.74 8.96 -15.11
CA MET A 1 -8.96 8.76 -13.66
C MET A 1 -8.51 7.38 -13.26
N ASN A 2 -7.74 7.28 -12.18
CA ASN A 2 -7.29 6.03 -11.62
C ASN A 2 -7.65 5.96 -10.14
N VAL A 3 -7.73 4.76 -9.61
CA VAL A 3 -7.98 4.51 -8.19
C VAL A 3 -6.78 3.80 -7.61
N VAL A 4 -6.31 4.27 -6.45
CA VAL A 4 -5.26 3.60 -5.69
C VAL A 4 -5.92 2.88 -4.51
N GLN A 5 -5.69 1.57 -4.41
CA GLN A 5 -6.23 0.75 -3.32
C GLN A 5 -5.06 0.29 -2.45
N PRO A 6 -4.88 0.89 -1.27
CA PRO A 6 -3.76 0.52 -0.41
C PRO A 6 -4.02 -0.79 0.32
N GLY A 7 -2.94 -1.46 0.69
CA GLY A 7 -2.99 -2.56 1.63
C GLY A 7 -2.87 -2.08 3.06
N LEU A 8 -2.54 -2.99 3.99
CA LEU A 8 -2.34 -2.61 5.38
C LEU A 8 -1.15 -1.66 5.49
N THR A 9 -1.41 -0.48 6.01
CA THR A 9 -0.43 0.59 6.12
C THR A 9 -0.35 1.03 7.57
N ILE A 10 0.86 1.13 8.09
CA ILE A 10 1.08 1.59 9.46
C ILE A 10 1.06 3.11 9.48
N THR A 11 0.14 3.66 10.26
CA THR A 11 0.07 5.10 10.52
C THR A 11 0.28 5.34 12.00
N PRO A 12 0.57 6.58 12.42
CA PRO A 12 0.69 6.87 13.85
C PRO A 12 -0.54 6.46 14.66
N ALA A 13 -1.73 6.49 14.05
CA ALA A 13 -2.97 6.09 14.72
C ALA A 13 -3.03 4.58 15.00
N PHE A 14 -2.36 3.78 14.20
CA PHE A 14 -2.35 2.32 14.36
C PHE A 14 -1.13 1.80 15.12
N GLU A 15 -0.12 2.62 15.25
CA GLU A 15 1.11 2.21 15.90
C GLU A 15 0.84 1.82 17.35
N GLY A 16 1.20 0.59 17.73
CA GLY A 16 0.98 0.09 19.06
C GLY A 16 -0.44 -0.39 19.37
N THR A 17 -1.39 -0.28 18.42
CA THR A 17 -2.78 -0.68 18.65
C THR A 17 -3.10 -2.07 18.11
N LEU A 18 -2.34 -2.57 17.15
CA LEU A 18 -2.56 -3.89 16.57
C LEU A 18 -1.73 -4.95 17.28
N PRO A 19 -2.29 -6.16 17.48
CA PRO A 19 -1.52 -7.25 18.04
C PRO A 19 -0.33 -7.61 17.16
N GLU A 20 0.79 -7.93 17.79
CA GLU A 20 2.01 -8.33 17.08
C GLU A 20 1.77 -9.57 16.20
N VAL A 21 0.98 -10.52 16.72
CA VAL A 21 0.63 -11.74 15.98
C VAL A 21 -0.07 -11.42 14.67
N PHE A 22 -1.01 -10.48 14.70
CA PHE A 22 -1.71 -10.04 13.51
C PHE A 22 -0.77 -9.36 12.51
N MET A 23 0.09 -8.47 13.00
CA MET A 23 1.05 -7.78 12.15
C MET A 23 2.02 -8.75 11.50
N ASN A 24 2.52 -9.73 12.26
CA ASN A 24 3.43 -10.74 11.72
C ASN A 24 2.74 -11.60 10.67
N ALA A 25 1.47 -11.95 10.88
CA ALA A 25 0.71 -12.73 9.90
C ALA A 25 0.54 -11.95 8.59
N MET A 26 0.29 -10.65 8.67
CA MET A 26 0.15 -9.81 7.48
C MET A 26 1.48 -9.64 6.75
N ILE A 27 2.57 -9.53 7.49
CA ILE A 27 3.91 -9.46 6.89
C ILE A 27 4.21 -10.75 6.10
N GLU A 28 3.86 -11.90 6.66
CA GLU A 28 4.06 -13.18 5.98
C GLU A 28 3.24 -13.29 4.69
N LYS A 29 2.04 -12.72 4.66
CA LYS A 29 1.18 -12.74 3.49
C LYS A 29 1.60 -11.74 2.43
N THR A 30 2.47 -10.82 2.74
CA THR A 30 2.91 -9.76 1.83
C THR A 30 4.15 -10.21 1.08
N ALA A 31 4.13 -10.10 -0.24
CA ALA A 31 5.27 -10.51 -1.06
C ALA A 31 6.54 -9.73 -0.70
N MET A 32 6.41 -8.47 -0.36
CA MET A 32 7.55 -7.63 0.03
C MET A 32 7.98 -7.82 1.48
N LYS A 33 7.28 -8.66 2.23
CA LYS A 33 7.63 -9.07 3.59
C LYS A 33 7.79 -7.89 4.56
N ARG A 34 6.96 -6.88 4.41
CA ARG A 34 6.87 -5.76 5.34
C ARG A 34 5.49 -5.12 5.25
N LEU A 35 5.11 -4.39 6.26
CA LEU A 35 3.90 -3.60 6.24
C LEU A 35 4.15 -2.30 5.45
N GLY A 36 3.08 -1.77 4.89
CA GLY A 36 3.16 -0.50 4.17
C GLY A 36 3.32 0.68 5.11
N MET A 37 3.98 1.70 4.62
CA MET A 37 4.11 2.99 5.28
C MET A 37 3.36 4.04 4.47
N PRO A 38 2.93 5.16 5.08
CA PRO A 38 2.23 6.20 4.34
C PRO A 38 2.99 6.68 3.10
N GLU A 39 4.32 6.70 3.16
CA GLU A 39 5.17 7.11 2.04
C GLU A 39 5.03 6.17 0.84
N ASP A 40 4.75 4.89 1.08
CA ASP A 40 4.55 3.92 -0.01
C ASP A 40 3.31 4.28 -0.83
N ILE A 41 2.25 4.70 -0.15
CA ILE A 41 1.01 5.09 -0.82
C ILE A 41 1.16 6.45 -1.50
N ALA A 42 1.78 7.40 -0.81
CA ALA A 42 2.03 8.73 -1.36
C ALA A 42 2.91 8.67 -2.60
N GLY A 43 3.92 7.78 -2.60
CA GLY A 43 4.78 7.59 -3.76
C GLY A 43 4.02 7.07 -4.97
N ALA A 44 3.08 6.14 -4.77
CA ALA A 44 2.24 5.62 -5.85
C ALA A 44 1.35 6.72 -6.43
N VAL A 45 0.73 7.54 -5.58
CA VAL A 45 -0.10 8.65 -6.03
C VAL A 45 0.72 9.67 -6.82
N ALA A 46 1.91 10.02 -6.32
CA ALA A 46 2.80 10.95 -7.00
C ALA A 46 3.22 10.43 -8.38
N LEU A 47 3.52 9.14 -8.47
CA LEU A 47 3.87 8.51 -9.74
C LEU A 47 2.73 8.61 -10.75
N LEU A 48 1.49 8.32 -10.32
CA LEU A 48 0.32 8.37 -11.19
C LEU A 48 -0.05 9.79 -11.58
N CYS A 49 0.36 10.79 -10.83
CA CYS A 49 0.15 12.20 -11.16
C CYS A 49 1.25 12.77 -12.05
N SER A 50 2.31 12.00 -12.31
CA SER A 50 3.42 12.45 -13.12
C SER A 50 3.11 12.34 -14.60
N ASP A 51 3.86 13.07 -15.44
CA ASP A 51 3.73 12.98 -16.89
C ASP A 51 4.07 11.60 -17.42
N ASP A 52 4.89 10.84 -16.70
CA ASP A 52 5.25 9.48 -17.10
C ASP A 52 4.09 8.52 -17.05
N ALA A 53 3.03 8.84 -16.28
CA ALA A 53 1.82 8.04 -16.18
C ALA A 53 0.69 8.52 -17.10
N ARG A 54 0.98 9.36 -18.07
CA ARG A 54 -0.05 10.01 -18.91
C ARG A 54 -0.90 9.07 -19.75
N TRP A 55 -0.44 7.84 -19.98
CA TRP A 55 -1.18 6.83 -20.74
C TRP A 55 -1.96 5.88 -19.83
N ILE A 56 -1.86 6.02 -18.50
CA ILE A 56 -2.55 5.18 -17.53
C ILE A 56 -3.89 5.83 -17.18
N ASN A 57 -4.99 5.14 -17.46
CA ASN A 57 -6.32 5.67 -17.18
C ASN A 57 -7.31 4.54 -16.91
N GLY A 58 -8.25 4.78 -16.02
CA GLY A 58 -9.31 3.84 -15.73
C GLY A 58 -8.85 2.61 -14.95
N GLN A 59 -7.72 2.67 -14.27
CA GLN A 59 -7.14 1.53 -13.57
C GLN A 59 -7.38 1.60 -12.07
N ILE A 60 -7.49 0.41 -11.46
CA ILE A 60 -7.45 0.25 -10.00
C ILE A 60 -6.07 -0.32 -9.70
N ILE A 61 -5.24 0.46 -9.04
CA ILE A 61 -3.86 0.07 -8.76
C ILE A 61 -3.77 -0.41 -7.30
N LEU A 62 -3.39 -1.66 -7.12
CA LEU A 62 -3.20 -2.23 -5.79
C LEU A 62 -1.81 -1.85 -5.28
N VAL A 63 -1.76 -1.10 -4.18
CA VAL A 63 -0.51 -0.68 -3.56
C VAL A 63 -0.42 -1.37 -2.21
N ASN A 64 -0.14 -2.66 -2.23
CA ASN A 64 -0.22 -3.53 -1.06
C ASN A 64 1.02 -4.41 -0.86
N GLY A 65 2.11 -4.13 -1.56
CA GLY A 65 3.33 -4.92 -1.43
C GLY A 65 3.16 -6.39 -1.86
N GLY A 66 2.11 -6.71 -2.61
CA GLY A 66 1.83 -8.08 -3.05
C GLY A 66 1.07 -8.90 -2.02
N CYS A 67 0.38 -8.26 -1.09
CA CYS A 67 -0.44 -8.97 -0.10
C CYS A 67 -1.72 -9.49 -0.74
N PHE A 68 -2.01 -10.75 -0.53
CA PHE A 68 -3.26 -11.39 -0.95
C PHE A 68 -4.17 -11.55 0.26
N GLY A 69 -5.31 -11.01 0.17
CA GLY A 69 -6.27 -11.16 1.24
C GLY A 69 -6.84 -9.91 1.68
#